data_f36405f405d7cdf17e280772486430b3
#
_entry.id   f36405f405d7cdf17e280772486430b3
#
_cell.length_a   1.000
_cell.length_b   1.000
_cell.length_c   1.000
_cell.angle_alpha   90.00
_cell.angle_beta   90.00
_cell.angle_gamma   90.00
#
_symmetry.space_group_name_H-M   'P 1'
#
loop_
_entity.id
_entity.type
_entity.pdbx_description
1 polymer ?
#
loop_
_entity_poly.entity_id
_entity_poly.type
_entity_poly.pdbx_seq_one_letter_code
_entity_poly.pdbx_strand_id
1 'polypeptide(L)'
;MGTPARDGVMLYSKADARDRAERLQGGGMASSARVVEAWVSRARARLRDGSLGEPDLDNLLNELREGSVARRQRLLYLQATTPSIRSQVIGMALHEPVRDAVTQITATAEWPYATVHDAILGGWQVVHFPQQRVPFDDHDIDVLGYEFILQKMEEV
;
A
#
# COMPACT_ATOMS: atom_id res chain seq x y z
N MET A 1 -5.99 -5.67 -47.55
CA MET A 1 -4.96 -4.81 -46.94
C MET A 1 -5.52 -4.36 -45.60
N GLY A 2 -5.13 -5.02 -44.53
CA GLY A 2 -5.59 -4.75 -43.15
C GLY A 2 -4.52 -3.96 -42.40
N THR A 3 -4.91 -2.84 -41.85
CA THR A 3 -4.07 -1.99 -41.02
C THR A 3 -3.99 -2.62 -39.62
N PRO A 4 -2.81 -2.81 -39.02
CA PRO A 4 -2.71 -3.32 -37.65
C PRO A 4 -3.09 -2.21 -36.67
N ALA A 5 -3.90 -2.60 -35.66
CA ALA A 5 -4.23 -1.79 -34.50
C ALA A 5 -2.95 -1.45 -33.72
N ARG A 6 -2.78 -0.19 -33.37
CA ARG A 6 -1.74 0.30 -32.47
C ARG A 6 -2.15 -0.03 -31.06
N ASP A 7 -1.43 -0.94 -30.43
CA ASP A 7 -1.48 -1.16 -29.00
C ASP A 7 -1.06 0.12 -28.27
N GLY A 8 -2.03 0.78 -27.64
CA GLY A 8 -1.81 1.96 -26.80
C GLY A 8 -1.21 1.55 -25.46
N VAL A 9 0.10 1.58 -25.34
CA VAL A 9 0.78 1.57 -24.04
C VAL A 9 0.42 2.86 -23.32
N MET A 10 -0.44 2.79 -22.31
CA MET A 10 -0.72 3.92 -21.42
C MET A 10 0.52 4.22 -20.59
N LEU A 11 1.27 5.24 -21.01
CA LEU A 11 2.38 5.79 -20.23
C LEU A 11 1.81 6.60 -19.07
N TYR A 12 1.85 6.04 -17.86
CA TYR A 12 1.53 6.79 -16.64
C TYR A 12 2.69 7.74 -16.32
N SER A 13 2.38 9.05 -16.26
CA SER A 13 3.33 10.07 -15.88
C SER A 13 3.73 9.93 -14.41
N LYS A 14 4.98 10.25 -14.08
CA LYS A 14 5.50 10.31 -12.70
C LYS A 14 4.66 11.26 -11.81
N ALA A 15 4.00 12.25 -12.42
CA ALA A 15 3.05 13.14 -11.77
C ALA A 15 1.77 12.40 -11.35
N ASP A 16 1.23 11.52 -12.21
CA ASP A 16 0.01 10.75 -11.91
C ASP A 16 0.26 9.70 -10.83
N ALA A 17 1.45 9.08 -10.82
CA ALA A 17 1.83 8.13 -9.80
C ALA A 17 2.01 8.81 -8.42
N ARG A 18 2.56 10.04 -8.41
CA ARG A 18 2.77 10.83 -7.20
C ARG A 18 1.47 11.39 -6.64
N ASP A 19 0.61 11.94 -7.49
CA ASP A 19 -0.72 12.46 -7.11
C ASP A 19 -1.64 11.33 -6.62
N ARG A 20 -1.54 10.14 -7.24
CA ARG A 20 -2.24 8.94 -6.78
C ARG A 20 -1.69 8.41 -5.45
N ALA A 21 -0.36 8.44 -5.25
CA ALA A 21 0.27 8.07 -3.99
C ALA A 21 -0.14 9.03 -2.85
N GLU A 22 -0.23 10.33 -3.11
CA GLU A 22 -0.66 11.32 -2.12
C GLU A 22 -2.15 11.18 -1.75
N ARG A 23 -3.02 10.86 -2.70
CA ARG A 23 -4.45 10.56 -2.42
C ARG A 23 -4.63 9.29 -1.61
N LEU A 24 -3.73 8.31 -1.74
CA LEU A 24 -3.81 7.01 -1.06
C LEU A 24 -3.24 7.02 0.37
N GLN A 25 -2.48 8.06 0.75
CA GLN A 25 -1.90 8.16 2.09
C GLN A 25 -2.89 8.56 3.19
N GLY A 26 -4.12 8.97 2.87
CA GLY A 26 -5.07 9.58 3.80
C GLY A 26 -6.34 8.79 4.15
N GLY A 27 -6.65 7.69 3.45
CA GLY A 27 -8.03 7.19 3.43
C GLY A 27 -8.51 6.48 4.72
N GLY A 28 -7.92 5.39 5.08
CA GLY A 28 -8.58 4.42 5.94
C GLY A 28 -8.53 4.65 7.44
N MET A 29 -7.37 4.99 8.01
CA MET A 29 -7.29 5.31 9.45
C MET A 29 -7.88 6.70 9.74
N ALA A 30 -7.81 7.61 8.76
CA ALA A 30 -8.40 8.94 8.87
C ALA A 30 -9.94 8.89 8.89
N SER A 31 -10.59 7.90 8.26
CA SER A 31 -12.04 7.76 8.24
C SER A 31 -12.58 7.36 9.61
N SER A 32 -12.08 6.28 10.20
CA SER A 32 -12.53 5.80 11.52
C SER A 32 -12.20 6.79 12.63
N ALA A 33 -11.02 7.42 12.59
CA ALA A 33 -10.64 8.45 13.55
C ALA A 33 -11.56 9.67 13.47
N ARG A 34 -11.92 10.13 12.29
CA ARG A 34 -12.87 11.26 12.10
C ARG A 34 -14.26 10.93 12.60
N VAL A 35 -14.75 9.70 12.39
CA VAL A 35 -16.03 9.24 12.92
C VAL A 35 -16.01 9.29 14.43
N VAL A 36 -14.96 8.75 15.07
CA VAL A 36 -14.79 8.77 16.53
C VAL A 36 -14.68 10.19 17.07
N GLU A 37 -13.90 11.06 16.45
CA GLU A 37 -13.74 12.47 16.85
C GLU A 37 -15.06 13.24 16.79
N ALA A 38 -15.81 13.09 15.69
CA ALA A 38 -17.12 13.71 15.52
C ALA A 38 -18.11 13.18 16.57
N TRP A 39 -18.10 11.88 16.84
CA TRP A 39 -18.95 11.28 17.86
C TRP A 39 -18.57 11.79 19.26
N VAL A 40 -17.27 11.81 19.62
CA VAL A 40 -16.80 12.31 20.93
C VAL A 40 -17.25 13.76 21.15
N SER A 41 -17.20 14.61 20.10
CA SER A 41 -17.65 15.98 20.21
C SER A 41 -19.16 16.08 20.51
N ARG A 42 -19.99 15.28 19.87
CA ARG A 42 -21.43 15.16 20.14
C ARG A 42 -21.71 14.61 21.54
N ALA A 43 -21.00 13.53 21.90
CA ALA A 43 -21.16 12.87 23.18
C ALA A 43 -20.83 13.79 24.37
N ARG A 44 -19.79 14.63 24.24
CA ARG A 44 -19.43 15.61 25.28
C ARG A 44 -20.53 16.66 25.49
N ALA A 45 -21.23 17.08 24.44
CA ALA A 45 -22.37 18.00 24.57
C ALA A 45 -23.51 17.32 25.32
N ARG A 46 -23.90 16.11 24.89
CA ARG A 46 -24.98 15.33 25.51
C ARG A 46 -24.69 14.92 26.95
N LEU A 47 -23.43 14.66 27.27
CA LEU A 47 -23.03 14.35 28.64
C LEU A 47 -23.28 15.56 29.58
N ARG A 48 -22.98 16.78 29.10
CA ARG A 48 -23.23 18.02 29.89
C ARG A 48 -24.73 18.27 30.10
N ASP A 49 -25.54 17.90 29.12
CA ASP A 49 -26.99 18.07 29.18
C ASP A 49 -27.68 16.90 29.89
N GLY A 50 -26.95 15.87 30.32
CA GLY A 50 -27.47 14.67 30.92
C GLY A 50 -28.31 13.80 29.99
N SER A 51 -28.19 13.99 28.66
CA SER A 51 -28.96 13.31 27.62
C SER A 51 -28.20 12.18 26.90
N LEU A 52 -26.94 11.91 27.29
CA LEU A 52 -26.16 10.80 26.75
C LEU A 52 -26.71 9.48 27.26
N GLY A 53 -27.09 8.59 26.38
CA GLY A 53 -27.69 7.31 26.71
C GLY A 53 -27.13 6.14 25.89
N GLU A 54 -27.60 4.95 26.21
CA GLU A 54 -27.25 3.70 25.53
C GLU A 54 -27.46 3.76 24.00
N PRO A 55 -28.54 4.39 23.47
CA PRO A 55 -28.72 4.54 22.02
C PRO A 55 -27.58 5.30 21.31
N ASP A 56 -26.88 6.20 22.01
CA ASP A 56 -25.76 6.95 21.42
C ASP A 56 -24.53 6.06 21.23
N LEU A 57 -24.33 5.10 22.13
CA LEU A 57 -23.28 4.10 22.03
C LEU A 57 -23.58 3.10 20.90
N ASP A 58 -24.84 2.66 20.77
CA ASP A 58 -25.27 1.79 19.70
C ASP A 58 -25.08 2.46 18.32
N ASN A 59 -25.42 3.74 18.22
CA ASN A 59 -25.19 4.51 17.01
C ASN A 59 -23.71 4.59 16.63
N LEU A 60 -22.82 4.84 17.61
CA LEU A 60 -21.37 4.81 17.35
C LEU A 60 -20.92 3.44 16.84
N LEU A 61 -21.40 2.37 17.48
CA LEU A 61 -21.05 1.02 17.09
C LEU A 61 -21.49 0.71 15.67
N ASN A 62 -22.66 1.15 15.28
CA ASN A 62 -23.18 1.01 13.91
C ASN A 62 -22.37 1.85 12.90
N GLU A 63 -22.12 3.14 13.21
CA GLU A 63 -21.27 4.01 12.38
C GLU A 63 -19.88 3.40 12.15
N LEU A 64 -19.29 2.78 13.17
CA LEU A 64 -17.97 2.11 13.05
C LEU A 64 -18.04 0.82 12.23
N ARG A 65 -19.12 0.07 12.33
CA ARG A 65 -19.35 -1.15 11.54
C ARG A 65 -19.62 -0.84 10.07
N GLU A 66 -20.46 0.16 9.80
CA GLU A 66 -20.78 0.61 8.45
C GLU A 66 -19.59 1.30 7.78
N GLY A 67 -18.79 2.03 8.55
CA GLY A 67 -17.53 2.64 8.09
C GLY A 67 -16.36 1.66 7.98
N SER A 68 -16.56 0.38 8.30
CA SER A 68 -15.57 -0.67 8.08
C SER A 68 -15.53 -1.05 6.60
N VAL A 69 -14.84 -0.24 5.81
CA VAL A 69 -14.62 -0.51 4.39
C VAL A 69 -13.80 -1.80 4.26
N ALA A 70 -14.22 -2.65 3.33
CA ALA A 70 -13.47 -3.87 3.03
C ALA A 70 -12.04 -3.49 2.63
N ARG A 71 -11.05 -4.03 3.35
CA ARG A 71 -9.64 -3.78 3.05
C ARG A 71 -9.09 -4.91 2.19
N ARG A 72 -8.36 -4.55 1.16
CA ARG A 72 -7.62 -5.50 0.32
C ARG A 72 -6.13 -5.34 0.55
N GLN A 73 -5.45 -6.48 0.58
CA GLN A 73 -4.00 -6.53 0.68
C GLN A 73 -3.37 -6.40 -0.70
N ARG A 74 -2.54 -5.38 -0.91
CA ARG A 74 -1.63 -5.29 -2.05
C ARG A 74 -0.27 -5.82 -1.65
N LEU A 75 0.42 -6.48 -2.57
CA LEU A 75 1.79 -6.96 -2.35
C LEU A 75 2.74 -6.30 -3.35
N LEU A 76 3.88 -5.86 -2.82
CA LEU A 76 4.97 -5.29 -3.59
C LEU A 76 6.21 -6.16 -3.36
N TYR A 77 6.73 -6.73 -4.43
CA TYR A 77 7.96 -7.49 -4.46
C TYR A 77 9.08 -6.55 -4.94
N LEU A 78 10.13 -6.39 -4.15
CA LEU A 78 11.29 -5.58 -4.49
C LEU A 78 12.54 -6.45 -4.41
N GLN A 79 13.33 -6.43 -5.47
CA GLN A 79 14.66 -7.02 -5.48
C GLN A 79 15.69 -5.91 -5.33
N ALA A 80 16.58 -6.02 -4.35
CA ALA A 80 17.63 -5.05 -4.05
C ALA A 80 19.02 -5.65 -4.25
N THR A 81 20.00 -4.81 -4.47
CA THR A 81 21.39 -5.24 -4.70
C THR A 81 22.04 -5.85 -3.47
N THR A 82 21.59 -5.50 -2.26
CA THR A 82 22.07 -6.05 -0.98
C THR A 82 20.90 -6.26 -0.02
N PRO A 83 21.04 -7.00 1.09
CA PRO A 83 19.96 -7.19 2.08
C PRO A 83 19.62 -5.93 2.90
N SER A 84 20.27 -4.80 2.63
CA SER A 84 19.96 -3.53 3.29
C SER A 84 18.72 -2.88 2.68
N ILE A 85 17.80 -2.39 3.52
CA ILE A 85 16.62 -1.63 3.07
C ILE A 85 16.97 -0.32 2.34
N ARG A 86 18.21 0.16 2.46
CA ARG A 86 18.72 1.36 1.78
C ARG A 86 19.43 1.05 0.46
N SER A 87 19.54 -0.22 0.10
CA SER A 87 20.09 -0.64 -1.18
C SER A 87 19.19 -0.25 -2.34
N GLN A 88 19.85 -0.08 -3.48
CA GLN A 88 19.15 0.18 -4.74
C GLN A 88 18.27 -1.00 -5.12
N VAL A 89 17.03 -0.70 -5.49
CA VAL A 89 16.10 -1.65 -6.08
C VAL A 89 16.48 -1.90 -7.54
N ILE A 90 16.57 -3.17 -7.92
CA ILE A 90 16.92 -3.65 -9.25
C ILE A 90 15.80 -4.44 -9.92
N GLY A 91 14.75 -4.78 -9.17
CA GLY A 91 13.57 -5.48 -9.67
C GLY A 91 12.33 -5.08 -8.85
N MET A 92 11.18 -4.96 -9.52
CA MET A 92 9.92 -4.66 -8.88
C MET A 92 8.76 -5.41 -9.56
N ALA A 93 7.88 -6.00 -8.73
CA ALA A 93 6.60 -6.51 -9.18
C ALA A 93 5.50 -6.10 -8.20
N LEU A 94 4.37 -5.63 -8.72
CA LEU A 94 3.21 -5.24 -7.93
C LEU A 94 2.06 -6.22 -8.18
N HIS A 95 1.52 -6.78 -7.10
CA HIS A 95 0.31 -7.58 -7.13
C HIS A 95 -0.88 -6.80 -6.61
N GLU A 96 -1.82 -6.54 -7.51
CA GLU A 96 -3.11 -5.92 -7.18
C GLU A 96 -4.16 -7.00 -6.92
N PRO A 97 -4.93 -6.93 -5.82
CA PRO A 97 -5.92 -7.94 -5.46
C PRO A 97 -7.25 -7.76 -6.22
N VAL A 98 -7.19 -7.71 -7.55
CA VAL A 98 -8.34 -7.62 -8.43
C VAL A 98 -8.38 -8.82 -9.37
N ARG A 99 -9.60 -9.27 -9.78
CA ARG A 99 -9.78 -10.54 -10.49
C ARG A 99 -8.97 -10.67 -11.77
N ASP A 100 -8.74 -9.56 -12.47
CA ASP A 100 -8.08 -9.54 -13.79
C ASP A 100 -6.74 -8.77 -13.73
N ALA A 101 -6.13 -8.69 -12.54
CA ALA A 101 -4.85 -8.02 -12.39
C ALA A 101 -3.75 -8.82 -13.09
N VAL A 102 -3.15 -8.21 -14.07
CA VAL A 102 -1.87 -8.66 -14.62
C VAL A 102 -0.77 -8.16 -13.69
N THR A 103 0.11 -9.04 -13.22
CA THR A 103 1.29 -8.63 -12.46
C THR A 103 2.12 -7.70 -13.34
N GLN A 104 2.15 -6.42 -12.99
CA GLN A 104 2.89 -5.43 -13.76
C GLN A 104 4.36 -5.52 -13.39
N ILE A 105 5.16 -6.02 -14.33
CA ILE A 105 6.63 -5.90 -14.27
C ILE A 105 6.96 -4.61 -15.00
N THR A 106 7.30 -3.58 -14.26
CA THR A 106 7.62 -2.26 -14.83
C THR A 106 9.10 -2.17 -15.14
N ALA A 107 9.47 -1.64 -16.31
CA ALA A 107 10.86 -1.38 -16.64
C ALA A 107 11.49 -0.38 -15.65
N THR A 108 12.79 -0.55 -15.37
CA THR A 108 13.57 0.16 -14.33
C THR A 108 13.46 1.69 -14.32
N ALA A 109 13.15 2.31 -15.46
CA ALA A 109 13.13 3.78 -15.57
C ALA A 109 11.93 4.47 -14.87
N GLU A 110 10.90 3.71 -14.46
CA GLU A 110 9.63 4.25 -13.95
C GLU A 110 9.28 3.75 -12.53
N TRP A 111 10.22 3.15 -11.82
CA TRP A 111 9.91 2.64 -10.48
C TRP A 111 9.68 3.78 -9.51
N PRO A 112 8.59 3.74 -8.74
CA PRO A 112 8.24 4.79 -7.79
C PRO A 112 9.19 4.84 -6.59
N TYR A 113 9.95 3.75 -6.35
CA TYR A 113 10.83 3.60 -5.21
C TYR A 113 12.25 3.22 -5.66
N ALA A 114 13.24 4.05 -5.31
CA ALA A 114 14.65 3.76 -5.58
C ALA A 114 15.23 2.74 -4.57
N THR A 115 14.67 2.71 -3.37
CA THR A 115 15.08 1.81 -2.28
C THR A 115 13.86 1.19 -1.59
N VAL A 116 14.06 0.10 -0.84
CA VAL A 116 13.02 -0.46 0.04
C VAL A 116 12.59 0.55 1.11
N HIS A 117 13.53 1.38 1.58
CA HIS A 117 13.25 2.45 2.54
C HIS A 117 12.25 3.48 1.98
N ASP A 118 12.37 3.84 0.70
CA ASP A 118 11.42 4.76 0.07
C ASP A 118 10.01 4.17 -0.01
N ALA A 119 9.90 2.86 -0.25
CA ALA A 119 8.61 2.17 -0.21
C ALA A 119 8.00 2.20 1.20
N ILE A 120 8.81 2.00 2.25
CA ILE A 120 8.36 2.10 3.64
C ILE A 120 7.86 3.52 3.93
N LEU A 121 8.57 4.55 3.51
CA LEU A 121 8.10 5.95 3.62
C LEU A 121 6.81 6.19 2.84
N GLY A 122 6.60 5.46 1.74
CA GLY A 122 5.36 5.42 0.97
C GLY A 122 4.20 4.64 1.63
N GLY A 123 4.38 4.18 2.87
CA GLY A 123 3.35 3.48 3.66
C GLY A 123 3.27 1.98 3.43
N TRP A 124 4.27 1.38 2.79
CA TRP A 124 4.40 -0.06 2.68
C TRP A 124 5.00 -0.66 3.95
N GLN A 125 4.53 -1.83 4.34
CA GLN A 125 5.03 -2.59 5.49
C GLN A 125 5.79 -3.82 5.00
N VAL A 126 7.03 -4.01 5.46
CA VAL A 126 7.82 -5.18 5.11
C VAL A 126 7.25 -6.40 5.82
N VAL A 127 6.90 -7.44 5.07
CA VAL A 127 6.42 -8.73 5.57
C VAL A 127 7.44 -9.85 5.39
N HIS A 128 8.41 -9.66 4.50
CA HIS A 128 9.52 -10.59 4.30
C HIS A 128 10.82 -9.84 4.11
N PHE A 129 11.85 -10.23 4.88
CA PHE A 129 13.23 -9.79 4.71
C PHE A 129 14.04 -10.91 4.08
N PRO A 130 14.97 -10.60 3.15
CA PRO A 130 15.84 -11.61 2.56
C PRO A 130 16.71 -12.26 3.61
N GLN A 131 16.96 -13.56 3.44
CA GLN A 131 17.91 -14.26 4.30
C GLN A 131 19.31 -13.67 4.10
N GLN A 132 19.97 -13.37 5.21
CA GLN A 132 21.39 -13.03 5.19
C GLN A 132 22.18 -14.33 5.03
N ARG A 133 22.51 -14.71 3.81
CA ARG A 133 23.44 -15.81 3.55
C ARG A 133 24.85 -15.29 3.74
N VAL A 134 25.67 -16.08 4.42
CA VAL A 134 27.11 -15.83 4.48
C VAL A 134 27.66 -16.05 3.05
N PRO A 135 28.43 -15.11 2.48
CA PRO A 135 28.86 -15.20 1.09
C PRO A 135 30.02 -16.20 0.94
N PHE A 136 29.77 -17.51 0.96
CA PHE A 136 30.73 -18.54 0.71
C PHE A 136 30.10 -19.77 0.06
N ASP A 137 29.56 -19.58 -1.17
CA ASP A 137 29.44 -20.68 -2.11
C ASP A 137 29.64 -20.14 -3.52
N ASP A 138 30.78 -20.53 -4.15
CA ASP A 138 31.14 -20.12 -5.53
C ASP A 138 30.18 -20.70 -6.60
N HIS A 139 29.11 -21.40 -6.20
CA HIS A 139 28.13 -22.02 -7.08
C HIS A 139 26.80 -21.25 -7.21
N ASP A 140 26.57 -20.21 -6.39
CA ASP A 140 25.35 -19.37 -6.49
C ASP A 140 25.57 -18.16 -7.43
N ILE A 141 25.81 -18.44 -8.73
CA ILE A 141 26.07 -17.40 -9.76
C ILE A 141 24.78 -16.67 -10.19
N ASP A 142 23.61 -17.13 -9.78
CA ASP A 142 22.32 -16.63 -10.25
C ASP A 142 21.43 -15.99 -9.17
N VAL A 143 22.01 -15.29 -8.19
CA VAL A 143 21.18 -14.53 -7.25
C VAL A 143 20.73 -13.23 -7.93
N LEU A 144 19.49 -13.21 -8.41
CA LEU A 144 18.82 -12.05 -9.01
C LEU A 144 18.53 -10.91 -7.99
N GLY A 145 19.40 -10.78 -6.96
CA GLY A 145 19.24 -9.80 -5.90
C GLY A 145 18.56 -10.36 -4.65
N TYR A 146 18.35 -9.48 -3.68
CA TYR A 146 17.75 -9.79 -2.39
C TYR A 146 16.29 -9.40 -2.39
N GLU A 147 15.38 -10.37 -2.24
CA GLU A 147 13.95 -10.16 -2.30
C GLU A 147 13.40 -9.63 -0.98
N PHE A 148 12.66 -8.52 -1.06
CA PHE A 148 11.79 -8.00 -0.01
C PHE A 148 10.36 -8.10 -0.47
N ILE A 149 9.46 -8.57 0.41
CA ILE A 149 8.03 -8.54 0.15
C ILE A 149 7.41 -7.53 1.11
N LEU A 150 6.64 -6.61 0.56
CA LEU A 150 5.95 -5.58 1.30
C LEU A 150 4.45 -5.68 1.05
N GLN A 151 3.67 -5.26 2.04
CA GLN A 151 2.21 -5.20 1.95
C GLN A 151 1.72 -3.79 2.20
N LYS A 152 0.57 -3.48 1.63
CA LYS A 152 -0.22 -2.30 1.95
C LYS A 152 -1.69 -2.68 1.95
N MET A 153 -2.43 -2.26 2.99
CA MET A 153 -3.87 -2.45 3.04
C MET A 153 -4.54 -1.24 2.42
N GLU A 154 -5.36 -1.46 1.40
CA GLU A 154 -6.17 -0.41 0.76
C GLU A 154 -7.65 -0.64 1.02
N GLU A 155 -8.39 0.45 1.16
CA GLU A 155 -9.86 0.45 1.21
C GLU A 155 -10.41 0.28 -0.21
N VAL A 156 -11.46 -0.53 -0.34
CA VAL A 156 -12.11 -0.84 -1.63
C VAL A 156 -13.46 -0.17 -1.70
#